data_e4fd1881d35de895772d122d68435ea3
#
_entry.id   e4fd1881d35de895772d122d68435ea3
#
_cell.length_a   1.000
_cell.length_b   1.000
_cell.length_c   1.000
_cell.angle_alpha   90.00
_cell.angle_beta   90.00
_cell.angle_gamma   90.00
#
_symmetry.space_group_name_H-M   'P 1'
#
loop_
_entity.id
_entity.type
_entity.pdbx_description
1 polymer ?
#
loop_
_entity_poly.entity_id
_entity_poly.type
_entity_poly.pdbx_seq_one_letter_code
_entity_poly.pdbx_strand_id
1 'polypeptide(L)'
;MEYISTRNPDTKVSFSQAVEHGLAPDGGLYIPSQLPDLKPYLEAWETLSYSELCKAFFELFATDIPKGALDEIIDRSYLSFDEPAIAPIRKLEDNLLVLELFHGPTLAFKDFALQFLGNLYEYQIKKLGKNIG
;
A
#
# COMPACT_ATOMS: atom_id res chain seq x y z
N MET A 1 0.27 -13.90 -3.94
CA MET A 1 1.40 -13.09 -4.44
C MET A 1 2.67 -13.51 -3.70
N GLU A 2 3.71 -13.84 -4.41
CA GLU A 2 5.04 -14.09 -3.85
C GLU A 2 5.93 -12.87 -4.04
N TYR A 3 6.84 -12.66 -3.08
CA TYR A 3 7.84 -11.60 -3.12
C TYR A 3 9.23 -12.20 -3.17
N ILE A 4 10.12 -11.59 -3.93
CA ILE A 4 11.50 -12.05 -4.12
C ILE A 4 12.46 -10.92 -3.80
N SER A 5 13.71 -11.27 -3.45
CA SER A 5 14.77 -10.28 -3.29
C SER A 5 15.23 -9.75 -4.66
N THR A 6 15.52 -8.46 -4.74
CA THR A 6 16.15 -7.86 -5.93
C THR A 6 17.53 -8.44 -6.25
N ARG A 7 18.16 -9.12 -5.30
CA ARG A 7 19.48 -9.75 -5.45
C ARG A 7 19.43 -11.26 -5.64
N ASN A 8 18.32 -11.91 -5.25
CA ASN A 8 18.16 -13.35 -5.36
C ASN A 8 16.70 -13.71 -5.63
N PRO A 9 16.36 -14.08 -6.88
CA PRO A 9 14.99 -14.43 -7.25
C PRO A 9 14.49 -15.75 -6.64
N ASP A 10 15.36 -16.56 -6.07
CA ASP A 10 14.99 -17.80 -5.40
C ASP A 10 14.47 -17.56 -3.97
N THR A 11 14.70 -16.39 -3.41
CA THR A 11 14.12 -15.97 -2.12
C THR A 11 12.63 -15.71 -2.32
N LYS A 12 11.77 -16.57 -1.74
CA LYS A 12 10.31 -16.43 -1.87
C LYS A 12 9.69 -16.24 -0.49
N VAL A 13 8.98 -15.13 -0.34
CA VAL A 13 8.26 -14.79 0.90
C VAL A 13 6.87 -14.27 0.59
N SER A 14 5.97 -14.32 1.58
CA SER A 14 4.66 -13.68 1.50
C SER A 14 4.77 -12.17 1.68
N PHE A 15 3.68 -11.45 1.42
CA PHE A 15 3.62 -10.00 1.71
C PHE A 15 3.90 -9.71 3.19
N SER A 16 3.25 -10.41 4.10
CA SER A 16 3.44 -10.22 5.55
C SER A 16 4.88 -10.50 5.98
N GLN A 17 5.52 -11.52 5.45
CA GLN A 17 6.92 -11.82 5.72
C GLN A 17 7.85 -10.74 5.17
N ALA A 18 7.59 -10.25 3.96
CA ALA A 18 8.38 -9.15 3.38
C ALA A 18 8.31 -7.88 4.24
N VAL A 19 7.13 -7.55 4.75
CA VAL A 19 6.94 -6.40 5.65
C VAL A 19 7.64 -6.63 7.00
N GLU A 20 7.51 -7.82 7.59
CA GLU A 20 8.17 -8.17 8.86
C GLU A 20 9.70 -8.09 8.76
N HIS A 21 10.26 -8.57 7.67
CA HIS A 21 11.72 -8.57 7.45
C HIS A 21 12.26 -7.16 7.13
N GLY A 22 11.50 -6.37 6.39
CA GLY A 22 11.94 -5.08 5.86
C GLY A 22 12.93 -5.22 4.70
N LEU A 23 14.12 -5.74 4.95
CA LEU A 23 15.12 -6.08 3.94
C LEU A 23 15.26 -7.59 3.79
N ALA A 24 15.60 -8.03 2.59
CA ALA A 24 15.95 -9.44 2.36
C ALA A 24 17.28 -9.79 3.06
N PRO A 25 17.49 -11.07 3.42
CA PRO A 25 18.73 -11.49 4.12
C PRO A 25 20.02 -11.16 3.37
N ASP A 26 19.94 -11.04 2.04
CA ASP A 26 21.07 -10.70 1.16
C ASP A 26 21.28 -9.16 1.01
N GLY A 27 20.51 -8.36 1.76
CA GLY A 27 20.53 -6.90 1.67
C GLY A 27 19.74 -6.31 0.49
N GLY A 28 19.05 -7.15 -0.28
CA GLY A 28 18.15 -6.71 -1.35
C GLY A 28 16.82 -6.18 -0.80
N LEU A 29 16.05 -5.57 -1.70
CA LEU A 29 14.67 -5.16 -1.44
C LEU A 29 13.73 -6.28 -1.87
N TYR A 30 12.57 -6.37 -1.23
CA TYR A 30 11.51 -7.26 -1.69
C TYR A 30 10.68 -6.60 -2.78
N ILE A 31 10.47 -7.32 -3.86
CA ILE A 31 9.60 -6.93 -4.97
C ILE A 31 8.63 -8.08 -5.29
N PRO A 32 7.45 -7.80 -5.85
CA PRO A 32 6.58 -8.87 -6.34
C PRO A 32 7.30 -9.72 -7.38
N SER A 33 7.18 -11.04 -7.30
CA SER A 33 7.77 -11.95 -8.29
C SER A 33 7.14 -11.80 -9.67
N GLN A 34 5.90 -11.34 -9.71
CA GLN A 34 5.14 -11.07 -10.92
C GLN A 34 4.19 -9.90 -10.69
N LEU A 35 4.13 -8.98 -11.64
CA LEU A 35 3.15 -7.90 -11.59
C LEU A 35 1.80 -8.42 -12.09
N PRO A 36 0.70 -8.14 -11.38
CA PRO A 36 -0.63 -8.50 -11.85
C PRO A 36 -1.01 -7.68 -13.10
N ASP A 37 -1.77 -8.30 -14.00
CA ASP A 37 -2.38 -7.56 -15.12
C ASP A 37 -3.56 -6.73 -14.59
N LEU A 38 -3.45 -5.41 -14.69
CA LEU A 38 -4.46 -4.48 -14.20
C LEU A 38 -5.53 -4.14 -15.25
N LYS A 39 -5.31 -4.47 -16.51
CA LYS A 39 -6.24 -4.12 -17.59
C LYS A 39 -7.69 -4.53 -17.34
N PRO A 40 -7.98 -5.74 -16.81
CA PRO A 40 -9.35 -6.16 -16.54
C PRO A 40 -10.09 -5.30 -15.50
N TYR A 41 -9.35 -4.56 -14.67
CA TYR A 41 -9.91 -3.79 -13.55
C TYR A 41 -10.08 -2.30 -13.85
N LEU A 42 -9.36 -1.75 -14.85
CA LEU A 42 -9.26 -0.30 -15.07
C LEU A 42 -10.61 0.38 -15.23
N GLU A 43 -11.51 -0.21 -16.01
CA GLU A 43 -12.84 0.37 -16.24
C GLU A 43 -13.66 0.45 -14.93
N ALA A 44 -13.65 -0.63 -14.14
CA ALA A 44 -14.35 -0.65 -12.85
C ALA A 44 -13.72 0.29 -11.81
N TRP A 45 -12.41 0.50 -11.89
CA TRP A 45 -11.68 1.35 -10.94
C TRP A 45 -11.79 2.85 -11.23
N GLU A 46 -12.17 3.23 -12.44
CA GLU A 46 -12.25 4.63 -12.88
C GLU A 46 -13.14 5.49 -11.97
N THR A 47 -14.18 4.92 -11.42
CA THR A 47 -15.18 5.62 -10.60
C THR A 47 -14.96 5.47 -9.08
N LEU A 48 -13.94 4.73 -8.66
CA LEU A 48 -13.68 4.49 -7.24
C LEU A 48 -13.09 5.72 -6.54
N SER A 49 -13.43 5.89 -5.27
CA SER A 49 -12.72 6.82 -4.40
C SER A 49 -11.28 6.34 -4.16
N TYR A 50 -10.42 7.20 -3.61
CA TYR A 50 -9.04 6.82 -3.30
C TYR A 50 -8.98 5.59 -2.38
N SER A 51 -9.75 5.57 -1.29
CA SER A 51 -9.76 4.44 -0.35
C SER A 51 -10.28 3.15 -0.99
N GLU A 52 -11.34 3.23 -1.80
CA GLU A 52 -11.86 2.07 -2.54
C GLU A 52 -10.84 1.54 -3.55
N LEU A 53 -10.15 2.44 -4.26
CA LEU A 53 -9.08 2.07 -5.18
C LEU A 53 -7.91 1.41 -4.46
N CYS A 54 -7.49 1.96 -3.30
CA CYS A 54 -6.46 1.35 -2.46
C CYS A 54 -6.84 -0.06 -2.04
N LYS A 55 -8.07 -0.29 -1.58
CA LYS A 55 -8.55 -1.61 -1.18
C LYS A 55 -8.48 -2.61 -2.33
N ALA A 56 -8.98 -2.23 -3.49
CA ALA A 56 -8.96 -3.07 -4.69
C ALA A 56 -7.52 -3.36 -5.17
N PHE A 57 -6.65 -2.36 -5.16
CA PHE A 57 -5.26 -2.49 -5.58
C PHE A 57 -4.45 -3.37 -4.61
N PHE A 58 -4.51 -3.07 -3.31
CA PHE A 58 -3.75 -3.82 -2.31
C PHE A 58 -4.19 -5.29 -2.18
N GLU A 59 -5.44 -5.61 -2.47
CA GLU A 59 -5.93 -6.99 -2.49
C GLU A 59 -5.15 -7.88 -3.47
N LEU A 60 -4.61 -7.30 -4.54
CA LEU A 60 -3.77 -8.02 -5.50
C LEU A 60 -2.34 -8.28 -5.00
N PHE A 61 -1.86 -7.49 -4.05
CA PHE A 61 -0.49 -7.55 -3.54
C PHE A 61 -0.39 -8.14 -2.14
N ALA A 62 -1.28 -7.76 -1.23
CA ALA A 62 -1.31 -8.23 0.15
C ALA A 62 -2.23 -9.44 0.31
N THR A 63 -1.97 -10.49 -0.47
CA THR A 63 -2.87 -11.65 -0.62
C THR A 63 -2.97 -12.54 0.60
N ASP A 64 -2.06 -12.43 1.56
CA ASP A 64 -2.06 -13.18 2.82
C ASP A 64 -2.70 -12.43 4.00
N ILE A 65 -3.24 -11.24 3.74
CA ILE A 65 -4.02 -10.49 4.74
C ILE A 65 -5.51 -10.65 4.40
N PRO A 66 -6.34 -11.06 5.37
CA PRO A 66 -7.79 -11.14 5.15
C PRO A 66 -8.35 -9.80 4.68
N LYS A 67 -9.27 -9.83 3.71
CA LYS A 67 -9.83 -8.62 3.08
C LYS A 67 -10.40 -7.64 4.11
N GLY A 68 -11.16 -8.11 5.10
CA GLY A 68 -11.73 -7.24 6.13
C GLY A 68 -10.67 -6.52 6.97
N ALA A 69 -9.57 -7.21 7.31
CA ALA A 69 -8.46 -6.61 8.03
C ALA A 69 -7.71 -5.59 7.18
N LEU A 70 -7.46 -5.89 5.90
CA LEU A 70 -6.82 -4.98 4.96
C LEU A 70 -7.64 -3.71 4.74
N ASP A 71 -8.95 -3.86 4.55
CA ASP A 71 -9.87 -2.74 4.38
C ASP A 71 -9.86 -1.81 5.61
N GLU A 72 -9.86 -2.37 6.82
CA GLU A 72 -9.77 -1.59 8.07
C GLU A 72 -8.43 -0.84 8.19
N ILE A 73 -7.33 -1.49 7.85
CA ILE A 73 -5.99 -0.87 7.84
C ILE A 73 -5.99 0.35 6.90
N ILE A 74 -6.54 0.20 5.71
CA ILE A 74 -6.61 1.28 4.71
C ILE A 74 -7.49 2.42 5.21
N ASP A 75 -8.68 2.14 5.71
CA ASP A 75 -9.59 3.16 6.23
C ASP A 75 -8.95 3.96 7.38
N ARG A 76 -8.30 3.30 8.31
CA ARG A 76 -7.59 3.96 9.42
C ARG A 76 -6.42 4.80 8.94
N SER A 77 -5.70 4.36 7.91
CA SER A 77 -4.51 5.03 7.40
C SER A 77 -4.83 6.40 6.78
N TYR A 78 -5.98 6.54 6.15
CA TYR A 78 -6.36 7.77 5.45
C TYR A 78 -7.38 8.61 6.18
N LEU A 79 -7.83 8.17 7.36
CA LEU A 79 -8.78 8.91 8.20
C LEU A 79 -8.24 10.27 8.66
N SER A 80 -6.93 10.37 8.86
CA SER A 80 -6.26 11.59 9.33
C SER A 80 -5.96 12.61 8.22
N PHE A 81 -6.25 12.27 6.96
CA PHE A 81 -6.09 13.22 5.85
C PHE A 81 -7.22 14.26 5.89
N ASP A 82 -6.88 15.52 5.69
CA ASP A 82 -7.82 16.65 5.79
C ASP A 82 -8.55 16.98 4.48
N GLU A 83 -8.23 16.27 3.40
CA GLU A 83 -8.89 16.39 2.09
C GLU A 83 -9.71 15.12 1.81
N PRO A 84 -11.04 15.22 1.59
CA PRO A 84 -11.87 14.03 1.33
C PRO A 84 -11.44 13.18 0.13
N ALA A 85 -10.87 13.81 -0.90
CA ALA A 85 -10.34 13.10 -2.07
C ALA A 85 -8.97 12.45 -1.81
N ILE A 86 -8.33 12.73 -0.68
CA ILE A 86 -7.03 12.23 -0.21
C ILE A 86 -5.88 12.61 -1.14
N ALA A 87 -5.95 12.25 -2.42
CA ALA A 87 -4.98 12.60 -3.46
C ALA A 87 -5.70 13.29 -4.64
N PRO A 88 -6.20 14.52 -4.47
CA PRO A 88 -6.92 15.20 -5.53
C PRO A 88 -6.02 15.55 -6.70
N ILE A 89 -6.60 15.55 -7.89
CA ILE A 89 -5.94 16.02 -9.10
C ILE A 89 -6.47 17.41 -9.41
N ARG A 90 -5.57 18.40 -9.43
CA ARG A 90 -5.88 19.77 -9.78
C ARG A 90 -5.48 20.06 -11.22
N LYS A 91 -6.42 20.51 -12.03
CA LYS A 91 -6.14 20.99 -13.37
C LYS A 91 -5.70 22.46 -13.31
N LEU A 92 -4.46 22.74 -13.70
CA LEU A 92 -3.92 24.11 -13.76
C LEU A 92 -4.14 24.71 -15.16
N GLU A 93 -3.93 23.93 -16.20
CA GLU A 93 -4.14 24.30 -17.61
C GLU A 93 -4.69 23.07 -18.35
N ASP A 94 -5.10 23.22 -19.61
CA ASP A 94 -5.68 22.13 -20.39
C ASP A 94 -4.79 20.88 -20.46
N ASN A 95 -3.46 21.07 -20.48
CA ASN A 95 -2.50 19.99 -20.58
C ASN A 95 -1.63 19.84 -19.32
N LEU A 96 -2.02 20.49 -18.21
CA LEU A 96 -1.22 20.46 -16.97
C LEU A 96 -2.10 20.07 -15.79
N LEU A 97 -1.84 18.89 -15.27
CA LEU A 97 -2.49 18.35 -14.07
C LEU A 97 -1.48 18.23 -12.95
N VAL A 98 -1.90 18.51 -11.73
CA VAL A 98 -1.09 18.35 -10.51
C VAL A 98 -1.80 17.35 -9.61
N LEU A 99 -1.10 16.27 -9.27
CA LEU A 99 -1.53 15.33 -8.23
C LEU A 99 -1.02 15.86 -6.89
N GLU A 100 -1.97 16.24 -6.01
CA GLU A 100 -1.63 16.79 -4.71
C GLU A 100 -1.41 15.66 -3.69
N LEU A 101 -0.21 15.57 -3.12
CA LEU A 101 0.19 14.53 -2.18
C LEU A 101 0.57 15.09 -0.79
N PHE A 102 0.00 16.23 -0.41
CA PHE A 102 0.38 16.95 0.82
C PHE A 102 -0.75 17.08 1.85
N HIS A 103 -1.85 16.34 1.70
CA HIS A 103 -3.02 16.43 2.58
C HIS A 103 -2.99 15.49 3.78
N GLY A 104 -1.90 14.79 3.99
CA GLY A 104 -1.71 13.92 5.15
C GLY A 104 -1.30 14.70 6.41
N PRO A 105 -1.23 14.02 7.57
CA PRO A 105 -1.01 14.67 8.88
C PRO A 105 0.34 15.38 9.00
N THR A 106 1.38 14.96 8.25
CA THR A 106 2.70 15.63 8.27
C THR A 106 2.93 16.53 7.06
N LEU A 107 1.96 16.65 6.16
CA LEU A 107 2.01 17.44 4.92
C LEU A 107 3.06 16.94 3.91
N ALA A 108 3.63 15.78 4.13
CA ALA A 108 4.62 15.14 3.26
C ALA A 108 4.00 13.99 2.45
N PHE A 109 4.47 13.78 1.22
CA PHE A 109 3.97 12.68 0.38
C PHE A 109 4.17 11.30 1.02
N LYS A 110 5.15 11.16 1.92
CA LYS A 110 5.42 9.91 2.64
C LYS A 110 4.27 9.47 3.54
N ASP A 111 3.36 10.37 3.91
CA ASP A 111 2.18 10.00 4.70
C ASP A 111 1.36 8.89 4.04
N PHE A 112 1.30 8.85 2.71
CA PHE A 112 0.59 7.80 1.98
C PHE A 112 1.10 6.40 2.33
N ALA A 113 2.40 6.23 2.40
CA ALA A 113 3.00 4.93 2.73
C ALA A 113 3.16 4.72 4.24
N LEU A 114 3.60 5.74 4.98
CA LEU A 114 3.92 5.60 6.41
C LEU A 114 2.68 5.43 7.28
N GLN A 115 1.56 6.08 6.96
CA GLN A 115 0.30 5.87 7.69
C GLN A 115 -0.20 4.43 7.49
N PHE A 116 -0.13 3.93 6.26
CA PHE A 116 -0.46 2.53 5.97
C PHE A 116 0.49 1.56 6.67
N LEU A 117 1.79 1.77 6.58
CA LEU A 117 2.80 0.91 7.18
C LEU A 117 2.66 0.82 8.71
N GLY A 118 2.40 1.95 9.38
CA GLY A 118 2.18 1.98 10.83
C GLY A 118 0.97 1.14 11.26
N ASN A 119 -0.16 1.28 10.57
CA ASN A 119 -1.36 0.50 10.85
C ASN A 119 -1.19 -0.99 10.50
N LEU A 120 -0.43 -1.28 9.44
CA LEU A 120 -0.10 -2.66 9.06
C LEU A 120 0.79 -3.33 10.12
N TYR A 121 1.81 -2.63 10.64
CA TYR A 121 2.65 -3.15 11.72
C TYR A 121 1.84 -3.41 12.99
N GLU A 122 0.95 -2.50 13.37
CA GLU A 122 0.08 -2.70 14.52
C GLU A 122 -0.76 -3.97 14.37
N TYR A 123 -1.34 -4.18 13.21
CA TYR A 123 -2.08 -5.40 12.90
C TYR A 123 -1.21 -6.66 13.01
N GLN A 124 -0.01 -6.64 12.43
CA GLN A 124 0.91 -7.79 12.48
C GLN A 124 1.39 -8.09 13.90
N ILE A 125 1.71 -7.06 14.68
CA ILE A 125 2.11 -7.22 16.09
C ILE A 125 1.00 -7.89 16.89
N LYS A 126 -0.24 -7.44 16.74
CA LYS A 126 -1.39 -8.02 17.43
C LYS A 126 -1.63 -9.48 17.03
N LYS A 127 -1.52 -9.78 15.73
CA LYS A 127 -1.73 -11.12 15.18
C LYS A 127 -0.64 -12.11 15.62
N LEU A 128 0.62 -11.68 15.61
CA LEU A 128 1.78 -12.54 15.89
C LEU A 128 2.18 -12.55 17.37
N GLY A 129 1.68 -11.63 18.18
CA GLY A 129 2.11 -11.43 19.57
C GLY A 129 3.59 -11.04 19.68
N LYS A 130 4.18 -10.46 18.62
CA LYS A 130 5.57 -10.04 18.55
C LYS A 130 5.70 -8.53 18.53
N ASN A 131 6.73 -8.01 19.18
CA ASN A 131 7.21 -6.65 18.93
C ASN A 131 8.07 -6.67 17.66
N ILE A 132 7.61 -5.97 16.64
CA ILE A 132 8.40 -5.70 15.44
C ILE A 132 9.09 -4.36 15.67
N GLY A 133 10.38 -4.43 15.88
CA GLY A 133 11.20 -3.26 16.21
C GLY A 133 11.36 -2.25 15.08
#